data_c21269ab97158f158765245cdc854a75
#
_entry.id   c21269ab97158f158765245cdc854a75
#
_cell.length_a   1.000
_cell.length_b   1.000
_cell.length_c   1.000
_cell.angle_alpha   90.00
_cell.angle_beta   90.00
_cell.angle_gamma   90.00
#
_symmetry.space_group_name_H-M   'P 1'
#
loop_
_entity.id
_entity.type
_entity.pdbx_description
1 polymer ?
#
loop_
_entity_poly.entity_id
_entity_poly.type
_entity_poly.pdbx_seq_one_letter_code
_entity_poly.pdbx_strand_id
1 'polypeptide(L)'
;MIPKDKEYRLIKIYMYICDMYEQSLKYHCQRYSNNSIPLFSDEEILTIYFFVGHEQKYTLIKDIHNFAKEYLREWFPKLVSYQTFNYRLNRMAGAVTELSSQLLSMFKPSDCQEDTVIVDSMPIITCCGRNRTGKVARDIADKGYCSTKNLYYHGMKLHMVGYRRKGHLPHPCQIALSPASENDLKVFQSECMPDLFNKKIFADKIYRSSDYWEQERRDKANELFAPVKSIKGASEEEKQWCKAADDLYSQAVSSVREPIEALFSWLNEKTDIQRAGKCRSTCGLLIHTMGKIAIAFLYLIFNY
;
A
#
# COMPACT_ATOMS: atom_id res chain seq x y z
N MET A 1 0.89 -12.18 -29.98
CA MET A 1 1.84 -13.07 -29.26
C MET A 1 2.77 -12.20 -28.44
N ILE A 2 3.06 -12.54 -27.19
CA ILE A 2 4.01 -11.82 -26.33
C ILE A 2 5.43 -12.39 -26.50
N PRO A 3 6.51 -11.63 -26.19
CA PRO A 3 7.88 -12.13 -26.22
C PRO A 3 8.12 -13.30 -25.24
N LYS A 4 9.06 -14.20 -25.57
CA LYS A 4 9.34 -15.42 -24.78
C LYS A 4 9.70 -15.18 -23.32
N ASP A 5 10.43 -14.12 -23.02
CA ASP A 5 10.77 -13.72 -21.65
C ASP A 5 9.52 -13.37 -20.84
N LYS A 6 8.53 -12.74 -21.48
CA LYS A 6 7.23 -12.42 -20.88
C LYS A 6 6.34 -13.67 -20.77
N GLU A 7 6.43 -14.63 -21.69
CA GLU A 7 5.74 -15.91 -21.56
C GLU A 7 6.20 -16.68 -20.33
N TYR A 8 7.50 -16.73 -20.10
CA TYR A 8 8.05 -17.37 -18.91
C TYR A 8 7.57 -16.69 -17.61
N ARG A 9 7.50 -15.37 -17.61
CA ARG A 9 7.01 -14.61 -16.47
C ARG A 9 5.50 -14.79 -16.24
N LEU A 10 4.72 -14.87 -17.31
CA LEU A 10 3.30 -15.21 -17.25
C LEU A 10 3.08 -16.58 -16.58
N ILE A 11 3.84 -17.59 -17.00
CA ILE A 11 3.77 -18.93 -16.42
C ILE A 11 4.13 -18.90 -14.93
N LYS A 12 5.22 -18.22 -14.55
CA LYS A 12 5.63 -18.10 -13.15
C LYS A 12 4.55 -17.43 -12.28
N ILE A 13 3.97 -16.33 -12.75
CA ILE A 13 2.90 -15.65 -12.03
C ILE A 13 1.67 -16.54 -11.92
N TYR A 14 1.29 -17.25 -13.00
CA TYR A 14 0.17 -18.19 -12.98
C TYR A 14 0.38 -19.32 -11.96
N MET A 15 1.53 -19.98 -12.00
CA MET A 15 1.88 -21.03 -11.04
C MET A 15 1.82 -20.54 -9.60
N TYR A 16 2.42 -19.40 -9.35
CA TYR A 16 2.39 -18.77 -8.01
C TYR A 16 0.96 -18.47 -7.54
N ILE A 17 0.13 -17.92 -8.41
CA ILE A 17 -1.28 -17.63 -8.09
C ILE A 17 -2.06 -18.92 -7.83
N CYS A 18 -1.85 -19.96 -8.61
CA CYS A 18 -2.49 -21.27 -8.39
C CYS A 18 -2.12 -21.86 -7.02
N ASP A 19 -0.83 -21.81 -6.66
CA ASP A 19 -0.36 -22.29 -5.36
C ASP A 19 -0.99 -21.50 -4.20
N MET A 20 -1.00 -20.18 -4.29
CA MET A 20 -1.63 -19.32 -3.29
C MET A 20 -3.15 -19.51 -3.24
N TYR A 21 -3.78 -19.72 -4.39
CA TYR A 21 -5.21 -19.96 -4.47
C TYR A 21 -5.61 -21.23 -3.71
N GLU A 22 -4.90 -22.32 -3.93
CA GLU A 22 -5.14 -23.56 -3.21
C GLU A 22 -4.88 -23.46 -1.71
N GLN A 23 -3.86 -22.71 -1.30
CA GLN A 23 -3.50 -22.55 0.11
C GLN A 23 -4.51 -21.68 0.88
N SER A 24 -4.91 -20.54 0.34
CA SER A 24 -5.70 -19.56 1.09
C SER A 24 -6.71 -18.76 0.27
N LEU A 25 -6.40 -18.31 -0.96
CA LEU A 25 -7.21 -17.32 -1.65
C LEU A 25 -8.60 -17.83 -2.02
N LYS A 26 -8.75 -19.13 -2.26
CA LYS A 26 -10.04 -19.77 -2.59
C LYS A 26 -11.12 -19.50 -1.55
N TYR A 27 -10.77 -19.36 -0.27
CA TYR A 27 -11.72 -19.08 0.78
C TYR A 27 -12.31 -17.67 0.69
N HIS A 28 -11.57 -16.73 0.11
CA HIS A 28 -12.03 -15.36 -0.17
C HIS A 28 -12.77 -15.25 -1.51
N CYS A 29 -12.71 -16.29 -2.36
CA CYS A 29 -13.35 -16.31 -3.68
C CYS A 29 -14.68 -17.11 -3.66
N GLN A 30 -15.10 -17.64 -2.52
CA GLN A 30 -16.28 -18.51 -2.41
C GLN A 30 -17.55 -17.84 -2.94
N ARG A 31 -18.33 -18.65 -3.67
CA ARG A 31 -19.63 -18.23 -4.21
C ARG A 31 -20.72 -18.98 -3.47
N TYR A 32 -21.58 -18.23 -2.81
CA TYR A 32 -22.73 -18.79 -2.11
C TYR A 32 -23.91 -19.02 -3.06
N SER A 33 -23.69 -19.69 -4.18
CA SER A 33 -24.71 -20.00 -5.15
C SER A 33 -24.50 -21.40 -5.71
N ASN A 34 -25.59 -22.09 -6.07
CA ASN A 34 -25.63 -23.46 -6.59
C ASN A 34 -24.99 -23.55 -7.99
N ASN A 35 -23.69 -23.35 -8.12
CA ASN A 35 -23.21 -23.10 -9.44
C ASN A 35 -22.04 -23.89 -9.87
N SER A 36 -22.09 -24.21 -11.14
CA SER A 36 -21.01 -24.78 -11.92
C SER A 36 -19.70 -24.01 -11.75
N ILE A 37 -18.59 -24.72 -11.74
CA ILE A 37 -17.24 -24.16 -11.83
C ILE A 37 -17.17 -23.32 -13.11
N PRO A 38 -16.76 -22.02 -13.01
CA PRO A 38 -16.68 -21.17 -14.20
C PRO A 38 -15.64 -21.69 -15.17
N LEU A 39 -15.96 -21.66 -16.46
CA LEU A 39 -15.04 -22.05 -17.53
C LEU A 39 -13.77 -21.19 -17.59
N PHE A 40 -13.85 -19.95 -17.12
CA PHE A 40 -12.73 -19.03 -16.94
C PHE A 40 -12.52 -18.85 -15.44
N SER A 41 -11.42 -19.33 -14.92
CA SER A 41 -11.21 -19.48 -13.47
C SER A 41 -10.91 -18.15 -12.76
N ASP A 42 -10.87 -18.13 -11.44
CA ASP A 42 -10.51 -16.96 -10.66
C ASP A 42 -8.99 -16.75 -10.69
N GLU A 43 -8.21 -17.82 -10.75
CA GLU A 43 -6.75 -17.79 -10.95
C GLU A 43 -6.37 -17.16 -12.28
N GLU A 44 -7.12 -17.45 -13.36
CA GLU A 44 -6.90 -16.82 -14.67
C GLU A 44 -7.16 -15.31 -14.63
N ILE A 45 -8.21 -14.86 -13.90
CA ILE A 45 -8.50 -13.42 -13.72
C ILE A 45 -7.38 -12.73 -12.94
N LEU A 46 -6.96 -13.31 -11.81
CA LEU A 46 -5.89 -12.78 -10.98
C LEU A 46 -4.56 -12.74 -11.75
N THR A 47 -4.24 -13.81 -12.50
CA THR A 47 -3.04 -13.89 -13.32
C THR A 47 -2.99 -12.78 -14.36
N ILE A 48 -4.06 -12.57 -15.11
CA ILE A 48 -4.13 -11.48 -16.10
C ILE A 48 -3.97 -10.13 -15.42
N TYR A 49 -4.66 -9.91 -14.30
CA TYR A 49 -4.59 -8.65 -13.58
C TYR A 49 -3.16 -8.33 -13.12
N PHE A 50 -2.49 -9.28 -12.48
CA PHE A 50 -1.16 -9.07 -11.95
C PHE A 50 -0.09 -9.05 -13.05
N PHE A 51 -0.14 -9.97 -14.01
CA PHE A 51 0.81 -10.03 -15.11
C PHE A 51 0.77 -8.75 -15.95
N VAL A 52 -0.41 -8.34 -16.39
CA VAL A 52 -0.53 -7.15 -17.26
C VAL A 52 -0.23 -5.86 -16.48
N GLY A 53 -0.67 -5.77 -15.21
CA GLY A 53 -0.32 -4.66 -14.34
C GLY A 53 1.20 -4.53 -14.14
N HIS A 54 1.89 -5.65 -13.96
CA HIS A 54 3.35 -5.70 -13.86
C HIS A 54 4.05 -5.36 -15.18
N GLU A 55 3.69 -6.03 -16.30
CA GLU A 55 4.42 -5.92 -17.56
C GLU A 55 4.16 -4.63 -18.33
N GLN A 56 2.95 -4.10 -18.26
CA GLN A 56 2.54 -2.95 -19.06
C GLN A 56 2.36 -1.68 -18.24
N LYS A 57 2.44 -1.76 -16.91
CA LYS A 57 2.14 -0.65 -15.99
C LYS A 57 0.74 -0.05 -16.23
N TYR A 58 -0.19 -0.87 -16.71
CA TYR A 58 -1.56 -0.40 -16.91
C TYR A 58 -2.27 -0.23 -15.58
N THR A 59 -2.87 0.93 -15.40
CA THR A 59 -3.52 1.33 -14.15
C THR A 59 -5.03 1.12 -14.16
N LEU A 60 -5.62 0.92 -15.35
CA LEU A 60 -7.06 0.72 -15.53
C LEU A 60 -7.38 -0.72 -15.89
N ILE A 61 -8.35 -1.31 -15.20
CA ILE A 61 -8.82 -2.70 -15.46
C ILE A 61 -9.26 -2.87 -16.92
N LYS A 62 -9.83 -1.82 -17.54
CA LYS A 62 -10.23 -1.86 -18.94
C LYS A 62 -9.03 -2.07 -19.88
N ASP A 63 -7.93 -1.40 -19.61
CA ASP A 63 -6.72 -1.50 -20.44
C ASP A 63 -6.05 -2.87 -20.23
N ILE A 64 -6.06 -3.38 -19.00
CA ILE A 64 -5.61 -4.74 -18.66
C ILE A 64 -6.43 -5.77 -19.46
N HIS A 65 -7.76 -5.67 -19.45
CA HIS A 65 -8.62 -6.59 -20.19
C HIS A 65 -8.42 -6.48 -21.72
N ASN A 66 -8.27 -5.26 -22.25
CA ASN A 66 -8.02 -5.05 -23.67
C ASN A 66 -6.69 -5.67 -24.10
N PHE A 67 -5.63 -5.50 -23.32
CA PHE A 67 -4.35 -6.14 -23.57
C PHE A 67 -4.48 -7.68 -23.57
N ALA A 68 -5.18 -8.24 -22.59
CA ALA A 68 -5.41 -9.68 -22.54
C ALA A 68 -6.18 -10.19 -23.77
N LYS A 69 -7.20 -9.46 -24.21
CA LYS A 69 -7.98 -9.76 -25.42
C LYS A 69 -7.13 -9.73 -26.69
N GLU A 70 -6.17 -8.82 -26.79
CA GLU A 70 -5.35 -8.61 -27.99
C GLU A 70 -4.14 -9.54 -28.03
N TYR A 71 -3.43 -9.71 -26.90
CA TYR A 71 -2.11 -10.37 -26.87
C TYR A 71 -2.07 -11.69 -26.11
N LEU A 72 -3.06 -12.01 -25.26
CA LEU A 72 -3.05 -13.21 -24.41
C LEU A 72 -4.16 -14.21 -24.77
N ARG A 73 -4.85 -14.06 -25.91
CA ARG A 73 -6.01 -14.89 -26.25
C ARG A 73 -5.65 -16.35 -26.47
N GLU A 74 -4.44 -16.64 -26.94
CA GLU A 74 -3.94 -18.02 -27.09
C GLU A 74 -3.72 -18.70 -25.75
N TRP A 75 -3.30 -17.92 -24.73
CA TRP A 75 -3.10 -18.39 -23.36
C TRP A 75 -4.43 -18.52 -22.60
N PHE A 76 -5.38 -17.64 -22.89
CA PHE A 76 -6.67 -17.56 -22.22
C PHE A 76 -7.83 -17.57 -23.25
N PRO A 77 -8.06 -18.73 -23.92
CA PRO A 77 -9.04 -18.81 -25.02
C PRO A 77 -10.48 -18.56 -24.57
N LYS A 78 -10.78 -18.78 -23.28
CA LYS A 78 -12.10 -18.58 -22.67
C LYS A 78 -12.25 -17.24 -21.97
N LEU A 79 -11.40 -16.23 -22.30
CA LEU A 79 -11.47 -14.90 -21.70
C LEU A 79 -12.89 -14.33 -21.80
N VAL A 80 -13.43 -13.97 -20.64
CA VAL A 80 -14.79 -13.43 -20.49
C VAL A 80 -14.88 -11.97 -20.95
N SER A 81 -16.10 -11.44 -21.06
CA SER A 81 -16.32 -10.02 -21.37
C SER A 81 -15.71 -9.11 -20.30
N TYR A 82 -15.40 -7.85 -20.67
CA TYR A 82 -14.86 -6.86 -19.72
C TYR A 82 -15.77 -6.69 -18.49
N GLN A 83 -17.08 -6.66 -18.69
CA GLN A 83 -18.04 -6.49 -17.59
C GLN A 83 -17.94 -7.65 -16.59
N THR A 84 -17.91 -8.89 -17.09
CA THR A 84 -17.76 -10.08 -16.26
C THR A 84 -16.40 -10.12 -15.58
N PHE A 85 -15.32 -9.81 -16.30
CA PHE A 85 -13.96 -9.72 -15.75
C PHE A 85 -13.89 -8.73 -14.61
N ASN A 86 -14.34 -7.48 -14.84
CA ASN A 86 -14.32 -6.42 -13.83
C ASN A 86 -15.22 -6.76 -12.63
N TYR A 87 -16.41 -7.30 -12.85
CA TYR A 87 -17.31 -7.71 -11.77
C TYR A 87 -16.68 -8.79 -10.89
N ARG A 88 -16.13 -9.85 -11.51
CA ARG A 88 -15.49 -10.95 -10.79
C ARG A 88 -14.24 -10.48 -10.05
N LEU A 89 -13.36 -9.70 -10.68
CA LEU A 89 -12.17 -9.15 -10.04
C LEU A 89 -12.54 -8.33 -8.79
N ASN A 90 -13.55 -7.46 -8.87
CA ASN A 90 -14.00 -6.68 -7.72
C ASN A 90 -14.51 -7.57 -6.57
N ARG A 91 -15.14 -8.70 -6.86
CA ARG A 91 -15.56 -9.66 -5.82
C ARG A 91 -14.39 -10.35 -5.12
N MET A 92 -13.25 -10.42 -5.76
CA MET A 92 -12.02 -11.00 -5.20
C MET A 92 -11.17 -10.00 -4.40
N ALA A 93 -11.75 -8.87 -3.95
CA ALA A 93 -11.00 -7.86 -3.18
C ALA A 93 -10.35 -8.47 -1.92
N GLY A 94 -11.03 -9.37 -1.21
CA GLY A 94 -10.47 -10.09 -0.07
C GLY A 94 -9.28 -10.95 -0.43
N ALA A 95 -9.36 -11.71 -1.54
CA ALA A 95 -8.25 -12.53 -2.03
C ALA A 95 -7.04 -11.69 -2.43
N VAL A 96 -7.26 -10.53 -3.07
CA VAL A 96 -6.18 -9.61 -3.44
C VAL A 96 -5.54 -8.98 -2.20
N THR A 97 -6.32 -8.65 -1.18
CA THR A 97 -5.79 -8.15 0.10
C THR A 97 -4.94 -9.21 0.79
N GLU A 98 -5.42 -10.43 0.87
CA GLU A 98 -4.68 -11.57 1.44
C GLU A 98 -3.37 -11.83 0.70
N LEU A 99 -3.40 -11.87 -0.63
CA LEU A 99 -2.20 -12.03 -1.46
C LEU A 99 -1.17 -10.91 -1.19
N SER A 100 -1.63 -9.65 -1.07
CA SER A 100 -0.74 -8.53 -0.77
C SER A 100 -0.06 -8.69 0.59
N SER A 101 -0.78 -9.15 1.60
CA SER A 101 -0.24 -9.39 2.94
C SER A 101 0.77 -10.54 2.95
N GLN A 102 0.49 -11.61 2.21
CA GLN A 102 1.42 -12.73 2.07
C GLN A 102 2.71 -12.33 1.34
N LEU A 103 2.62 -11.56 0.26
CA LEU A 103 3.79 -11.04 -0.45
C LEU A 103 4.69 -10.19 0.45
N LEU A 104 4.11 -9.39 1.35
CA LEU A 104 4.86 -8.61 2.36
C LEU A 104 5.70 -9.51 3.27
N SER A 105 5.10 -10.61 3.75
CA SER A 105 5.74 -11.48 4.74
C SER A 105 6.77 -12.44 4.12
N MET A 106 6.55 -12.88 2.87
CA MET A 106 7.36 -13.95 2.24
C MET A 106 8.69 -13.45 1.67
N PHE A 107 8.81 -12.19 1.28
CA PHE A 107 9.94 -11.69 0.50
C PHE A 107 10.75 -10.62 1.22
N LYS A 108 11.02 -10.81 2.51
CA LYS A 108 11.84 -9.89 3.27
C LYS A 108 13.32 -10.04 2.89
N PRO A 109 13.98 -8.97 2.37
CA PRO A 109 15.41 -8.96 2.08
C PRO A 109 16.26 -9.16 3.35
N SER A 110 17.40 -9.80 3.20
CA SER A 110 18.31 -10.10 4.32
C SER A 110 19.04 -8.88 4.89
N ASP A 111 19.08 -7.77 4.13
CA ASP A 111 19.70 -6.48 4.54
C ASP A 111 18.77 -5.58 5.36
N CYS A 112 17.57 -6.05 5.70
CA CYS A 112 16.64 -5.31 6.55
C CYS A 112 17.17 -5.16 7.97
N GLN A 113 17.20 -3.92 8.48
CA GLN A 113 17.47 -3.61 9.88
C GLN A 113 16.17 -3.78 10.68
N GLU A 114 15.98 -4.93 11.28
CA GLU A 114 14.72 -5.27 11.97
C GLU A 114 14.45 -4.46 13.23
N ASP A 115 15.50 -3.92 13.86
CA ASP A 115 15.38 -3.03 15.03
C ASP A 115 14.94 -1.61 14.67
N THR A 116 14.97 -1.25 13.38
CA THR A 116 14.73 0.12 12.92
C THR A 116 13.62 0.15 11.88
N VAL A 117 12.53 0.80 12.21
CA VAL A 117 11.37 0.97 11.31
C VAL A 117 11.11 2.43 10.99
N ILE A 118 10.61 2.67 9.80
CA ILE A 118 10.23 3.99 9.30
C ILE A 118 8.73 3.97 9.04
N VAL A 119 8.03 5.02 9.50
CA VAL A 119 6.56 5.10 9.44
C VAL A 119 6.14 6.39 8.73
N ASP A 120 5.22 6.25 7.80
CA ASP A 120 4.57 7.40 7.16
C ASP A 120 3.23 6.97 6.52
N SER A 121 2.47 7.96 6.03
CA SER A 121 1.21 7.73 5.31
C SER A 121 1.16 8.49 4.00
N MET A 122 0.40 7.95 3.03
CA MET A 122 0.13 8.64 1.77
C MET A 122 -1.35 8.62 1.39
N PRO A 123 -1.86 9.68 0.72
CA PRO A 123 -3.26 9.76 0.32
C PRO A 123 -3.54 8.87 -0.90
N ILE A 124 -4.69 8.17 -0.88
CA ILE A 124 -5.32 7.49 -2.01
C ILE A 124 -6.58 8.29 -2.38
N ILE A 125 -6.56 8.95 -3.53
CA ILE A 125 -7.49 10.03 -3.86
C ILE A 125 -8.56 9.56 -4.84
N THR A 126 -9.82 9.53 -4.40
CA THR A 126 -10.96 9.22 -5.28
C THR A 126 -11.51 10.46 -5.98
N CYS A 127 -11.52 11.61 -5.32
CA CYS A 127 -11.80 12.92 -5.92
C CYS A 127 -11.19 14.06 -5.10
N CYS A 128 -10.98 15.19 -5.76
CA CYS A 128 -10.42 16.40 -5.16
C CYS A 128 -11.45 17.52 -5.10
N GLY A 129 -11.29 18.43 -4.12
CA GLY A 129 -11.98 19.70 -4.01
C GLY A 129 -12.52 20.00 -2.62
N ARG A 130 -12.35 21.27 -2.19
CA ARG A 130 -12.76 21.73 -0.86
C ARG A 130 -14.25 21.52 -0.59
N ASN A 131 -15.09 21.77 -1.59
CA ASN A 131 -16.55 21.72 -1.46
C ASN A 131 -17.17 20.43 -2.03
N ARG A 132 -16.35 19.45 -2.44
CA ARG A 132 -16.83 18.17 -2.95
C ARG A 132 -16.93 17.16 -1.82
N THR A 133 -18.07 16.47 -1.78
CA THR A 133 -18.26 15.28 -0.95
C THR A 133 -18.24 14.07 -1.87
N GLY A 134 -17.29 13.16 -1.66
CA GLY A 134 -17.22 11.91 -2.39
C GLY A 134 -18.42 11.01 -2.07
N LYS A 135 -18.85 10.23 -3.05
CA LYS A 135 -19.95 9.25 -2.90
C LYS A 135 -19.48 7.81 -2.98
N VAL A 136 -18.21 7.60 -3.27
CA VAL A 136 -17.61 6.29 -3.49
C VAL A 136 -17.02 5.75 -2.20
N ALA A 137 -17.31 4.48 -1.88
CA ALA A 137 -16.71 3.74 -0.75
C ALA A 137 -16.79 4.50 0.59
N ARG A 138 -17.97 5.03 0.94
CA ARG A 138 -18.17 5.84 2.16
C ARG A 138 -17.94 5.08 3.45
N ASP A 139 -17.94 3.80 3.39
CA ASP A 139 -17.65 2.87 4.48
C ASP A 139 -16.16 2.82 4.86
N ILE A 140 -15.26 3.12 3.91
CA ILE A 140 -13.81 3.09 4.11
C ILE A 140 -13.10 4.38 3.66
N ALA A 141 -13.82 5.34 3.06
CA ALA A 141 -13.25 6.57 2.53
C ALA A 141 -14.01 7.79 3.05
N ASP A 142 -13.26 8.86 3.36
CA ASP A 142 -13.82 10.11 3.86
C ASP A 142 -13.02 11.31 3.35
N LYS A 143 -13.42 12.50 3.77
CA LYS A 143 -12.80 13.77 3.41
C LYS A 143 -11.61 14.07 4.30
N GLY A 144 -10.45 14.28 3.70
CA GLY A 144 -9.22 14.66 4.36
C GLY A 144 -8.54 15.86 3.72
N TYR A 145 -7.47 16.29 4.34
CA TYR A 145 -6.58 17.32 3.84
C TYR A 145 -5.15 16.81 3.78
N CYS A 146 -4.52 16.97 2.62
CA CYS A 146 -3.11 16.67 2.42
C CYS A 146 -2.31 17.97 2.49
N SER A 147 -1.54 18.15 3.56
CA SER A 147 -0.74 19.36 3.80
C SER A 147 0.36 19.55 2.77
N THR A 148 1.05 18.47 2.40
CA THR A 148 2.13 18.48 1.41
C THR A 148 1.67 18.94 0.02
N LYS A 149 0.43 18.58 -0.37
CA LYS A 149 -0.17 18.97 -1.66
C LYS A 149 -1.08 20.19 -1.56
N ASN A 150 -1.28 20.74 -0.35
CA ASN A 150 -2.25 21.81 -0.07
C ASN A 150 -3.63 21.53 -0.68
N LEU A 151 -4.16 20.31 -0.47
CA LEU A 151 -5.31 19.79 -1.19
C LEU A 151 -6.32 19.13 -0.26
N TYR A 152 -7.59 19.53 -0.37
CA TYR A 152 -8.71 18.76 0.16
C TYR A 152 -9.09 17.64 -0.81
N TYR A 153 -9.23 16.43 -0.29
CA TYR A 153 -9.59 15.26 -1.09
C TYR A 153 -10.59 14.38 -0.35
N HIS A 154 -11.27 13.51 -1.08
CA HIS A 154 -12.01 12.39 -0.55
C HIS A 154 -11.29 11.09 -0.94
N GLY A 155 -11.13 10.19 0.00
CA GLY A 155 -10.41 8.95 -0.23
C GLY A 155 -9.98 8.27 1.06
N MET A 156 -8.87 7.59 0.99
CA MET A 156 -8.24 6.85 2.08
C MET A 156 -6.80 7.35 2.30
N LYS A 157 -6.21 6.90 3.40
CA LYS A 157 -4.75 6.93 3.63
C LYS A 157 -4.21 5.51 3.63
N LEU A 158 -3.09 5.34 2.98
CA LEU A 158 -2.24 4.16 3.10
C LEU A 158 -1.17 4.47 4.13
N HIS A 159 -1.22 3.79 5.28
CA HIS A 159 -0.18 3.83 6.30
C HIS A 159 0.78 2.67 6.05
N MET A 160 2.06 2.94 6.18
CA MET A 160 3.10 1.95 5.93
C MET A 160 4.16 2.01 7.01
N VAL A 161 4.52 0.85 7.54
CA VAL A 161 5.70 0.63 8.36
C VAL A 161 6.69 -0.16 7.51
N GLY A 162 7.91 0.34 7.40
CA GLY A 162 8.95 -0.33 6.62
C GLY A 162 10.24 -0.51 7.42
N TYR A 163 10.87 -1.70 7.31
CA TYR A 163 12.22 -1.91 7.82
C TYR A 163 13.22 -1.05 7.06
N ARG A 164 14.09 -0.38 7.82
CA ARG A 164 15.18 0.39 7.21
C ARG A 164 16.13 -0.54 6.46
N ARG A 165 16.57 -0.09 5.29
CA ARG A 165 17.65 -0.71 4.50
C ARG A 165 18.65 0.38 4.12
N LYS A 166 19.93 0.16 4.41
CA LYS A 166 20.96 1.17 4.13
C LYS A 166 21.23 1.25 2.63
N GLY A 167 21.01 2.42 2.04
CA GLY A 167 21.24 2.64 0.61
C GLY A 167 20.16 2.08 -0.33
N HIS A 168 19.07 1.53 0.22
CA HIS A 168 17.95 0.97 -0.52
C HIS A 168 16.61 1.51 -0.01
N LEU A 169 15.55 1.32 -0.80
CA LEU A 169 14.20 1.60 -0.34
C LEU A 169 13.84 0.74 0.88
N PRO A 170 13.13 1.28 1.88
CA PRO A 170 12.63 0.51 3.00
C PRO A 170 11.82 -0.69 2.51
N HIS A 171 11.91 -1.81 3.21
CA HIS A 171 11.03 -2.94 2.93
C HIS A 171 9.76 -2.83 3.77
N PRO A 172 8.57 -2.67 3.16
CA PRO A 172 7.32 -2.63 3.91
C PRO A 172 7.12 -3.92 4.71
N CYS A 173 6.80 -3.79 6.00
CA CYS A 173 6.50 -4.92 6.86
C CYS A 173 5.07 -4.91 7.40
N GLN A 174 4.44 -3.73 7.45
CA GLN A 174 3.03 -3.60 7.81
C GLN A 174 2.37 -2.53 6.96
N ILE A 175 1.10 -2.75 6.66
CA ILE A 175 0.25 -1.84 5.90
C ILE A 175 -1.09 -1.73 6.58
N ALA A 176 -1.57 -0.50 6.77
CA ALA A 176 -2.92 -0.22 7.23
C ALA A 176 -3.62 0.77 6.30
N LEU A 177 -4.92 0.67 6.22
CA LEU A 177 -5.77 1.58 5.46
C LEU A 177 -6.74 2.29 6.40
N SER A 178 -6.91 3.59 6.24
CA SER A 178 -7.89 4.35 7.02
C SER A 178 -8.64 5.36 6.15
N PRO A 179 -9.84 5.82 6.55
CA PRO A 179 -10.46 6.98 5.96
C PRO A 179 -9.54 8.20 6.02
N ALA A 180 -9.63 9.08 5.01
CA ALA A 180 -8.75 10.25 4.92
C ALA A 180 -8.90 11.24 6.09
N SER A 181 -10.01 11.22 6.84
CA SER A 181 -10.25 12.04 8.03
C SER A 181 -9.51 11.56 9.28
N GLU A 182 -9.12 10.29 9.32
CA GLU A 182 -8.49 9.69 10.51
C GLU A 182 -7.11 10.31 10.81
N ASN A 183 -6.80 10.39 12.10
CA ASN A 183 -5.50 10.89 12.56
C ASN A 183 -4.44 9.78 12.40
N ASP A 184 -3.31 10.11 11.78
CA ASP A 184 -2.24 9.16 11.47
C ASP A 184 -1.66 8.49 12.72
N LEU A 185 -1.50 9.21 13.83
CA LEU A 185 -1.03 8.65 15.09
C LEU A 185 -2.03 7.62 15.65
N LYS A 186 -3.33 7.92 15.63
CA LYS A 186 -4.35 6.99 16.13
C LYS A 186 -4.38 5.69 15.33
N VAL A 187 -4.34 5.79 14.00
CA VAL A 187 -4.30 4.60 13.13
C VAL A 187 -3.03 3.80 13.37
N PHE A 188 -1.90 4.46 13.51
CA PHE A 188 -0.64 3.78 13.83
C PHE A 188 -0.70 3.05 15.17
N GLN A 189 -1.30 3.67 16.20
CA GLN A 189 -1.48 3.09 17.52
C GLN A 189 -2.37 1.84 17.51
N SER A 190 -3.47 1.87 16.75
CA SER A 190 -4.43 0.76 16.72
C SER A 190 -4.02 -0.38 15.78
N GLU A 191 -3.45 -0.05 14.62
CA GLU A 191 -3.24 -1.03 13.54
C GLU A 191 -1.81 -1.55 13.43
N CYS A 192 -0.80 -0.70 13.75
CA CYS A 192 0.60 -1.06 13.52
C CYS A 192 1.35 -1.36 14.84
N MET A 193 1.12 -0.57 15.88
CA MET A 193 1.86 -0.68 17.13
C MET A 193 1.67 -2.00 17.90
N PRO A 194 0.50 -2.69 17.85
CA PRO A 194 0.34 -3.94 18.58
C PRO A 194 1.44 -4.98 18.31
N ASP A 195 1.93 -5.03 17.08
CA ASP A 195 2.91 -6.02 16.63
C ASP A 195 4.37 -5.53 16.65
N LEU A 196 4.61 -4.31 17.15
CA LEU A 196 5.96 -3.74 17.22
C LEU A 196 6.53 -3.85 18.63
N PHE A 197 7.69 -4.51 18.77
CA PHE A 197 8.42 -4.68 20.02
C PHE A 197 9.90 -4.43 19.78
N ASN A 198 10.55 -3.74 20.72
CA ASN A 198 11.99 -3.42 20.70
C ASN A 198 12.41 -2.72 19.40
N LYS A 199 11.68 -1.67 19.00
CA LYS A 199 11.91 -0.95 17.74
C LYS A 199 12.31 0.49 17.96
N LYS A 200 13.24 0.96 17.13
CA LYS A 200 13.53 2.37 16.89
C LYS A 200 12.62 2.84 15.77
N ILE A 201 11.65 3.70 16.08
CA ILE A 201 10.59 4.11 15.17
C ILE A 201 10.86 5.53 14.68
N PHE A 202 11.15 5.68 13.40
CA PHE A 202 11.37 6.99 12.76
C PHE A 202 10.09 7.44 12.05
N ALA A 203 9.54 8.58 12.50
CA ALA A 203 8.27 9.10 12.01
C ALA A 203 8.28 10.63 11.89
N ASP A 204 7.23 11.21 11.30
CA ASP A 204 7.04 12.67 11.26
C ASP A 204 6.63 13.21 12.64
N LYS A 205 6.76 14.53 12.82
CA LYS A 205 6.38 15.25 14.06
C LYS A 205 4.94 15.05 14.49
N ILE A 206 4.04 14.64 13.60
CA ILE A 206 2.63 14.33 13.91
C ILE A 206 2.48 13.13 14.84
N TYR A 207 3.45 12.23 14.86
CA TYR A 207 3.43 11.01 15.70
C TYR A 207 3.89 11.27 17.13
N ARG A 208 4.29 12.49 17.50
CA ARG A 208 4.69 12.82 18.86
C ARG A 208 3.50 12.87 19.81
N SER A 209 3.61 12.10 20.92
CA SER A 209 2.70 12.12 22.08
C SER A 209 3.51 11.64 23.28
N SER A 210 3.85 12.53 24.22
CA SER A 210 4.75 12.22 25.35
C SER A 210 4.30 11.01 26.15
N ASP A 211 3.08 11.04 26.64
CA ASP A 211 2.55 10.03 27.56
C ASP A 211 2.43 8.65 26.92
N TYR A 212 1.99 8.61 25.65
CA TYR A 212 1.88 7.37 24.90
C TYR A 212 3.26 6.72 24.67
N TRP A 213 4.25 7.50 24.26
CA TRP A 213 5.58 6.95 23.96
C TRP A 213 6.38 6.57 25.22
N GLU A 214 6.12 7.22 26.34
CA GLU A 214 6.66 6.79 27.63
C GLU A 214 6.13 5.41 28.05
N GLN A 215 4.85 5.15 27.82
CA GLN A 215 4.23 3.86 28.07
C GLN A 215 4.79 2.79 27.12
N GLU A 216 4.82 3.04 25.81
CA GLU A 216 5.39 2.11 24.83
C GLU A 216 6.86 1.75 25.09
N ARG A 217 7.65 2.70 25.56
CA ARG A 217 9.04 2.45 25.96
C ARG A 217 9.13 1.53 27.18
N ARG A 218 8.23 1.66 28.14
CA ARG A 218 8.20 0.79 29.33
C ARG A 218 7.71 -0.62 28.99
N ASP A 219 6.63 -0.71 28.21
CA ASP A 219 5.92 -1.97 28.00
C ASP A 219 6.54 -2.82 26.87
N LYS A 220 7.04 -2.18 25.81
CA LYS A 220 7.51 -2.85 24.58
C LYS A 220 8.94 -2.49 24.17
N ALA A 221 9.64 -1.64 24.93
CA ALA A 221 10.96 -1.11 24.58
C ALA A 221 11.00 -0.42 23.21
N ASN A 222 9.89 0.20 22.79
CA ASN A 222 9.81 0.99 21.55
C ASN A 222 10.24 2.43 21.81
N GLU A 223 11.06 2.99 20.92
CA GLU A 223 11.53 4.37 20.98
C GLU A 223 11.13 5.16 19.74
N LEU A 224 10.51 6.33 19.93
CA LEU A 224 10.17 7.25 18.84
C LEU A 224 11.30 8.25 18.58
N PHE A 225 11.70 8.34 17.31
CA PHE A 225 12.55 9.37 16.75
C PHE A 225 11.73 10.21 15.76
N ALA A 226 11.37 11.44 16.15
CA ALA A 226 10.61 12.35 15.31
C ALA A 226 11.19 13.77 15.42
N PRO A 227 11.17 14.58 14.34
CA PRO A 227 11.70 15.95 14.35
C PRO A 227 11.09 16.78 15.48
N VAL A 228 11.87 17.70 16.04
CA VAL A 228 11.40 18.56 17.15
C VAL A 228 10.27 19.46 16.67
N LYS A 229 9.22 19.54 17.47
CA LYS A 229 8.11 20.45 17.22
C LYS A 229 8.36 21.75 18.03
N SER A 230 8.36 22.90 17.36
CA SER A 230 8.50 24.19 18.06
C SER A 230 7.43 24.35 19.16
N ILE A 231 7.86 24.73 20.35
CA ILE A 231 6.96 24.93 21.49
C ILE A 231 6.24 26.26 21.28
N LYS A 232 4.92 26.21 21.18
CA LYS A 232 4.10 27.43 21.15
C LYS A 232 4.24 28.14 22.47
N GLY A 233 4.64 29.45 22.44
CA GLY A 233 4.76 30.27 23.64
C GLY A 233 6.16 30.29 24.28
N ALA A 234 7.14 29.55 23.76
CA ALA A 234 8.53 29.67 24.19
C ALA A 234 9.09 31.08 23.84
N SER A 235 9.93 31.65 24.72
CA SER A 235 10.61 32.90 24.45
C SER A 235 11.56 32.80 23.24
N GLU A 236 11.89 33.92 22.60
CA GLU A 236 12.85 33.94 21.50
C GLU A 236 14.26 33.49 21.93
N GLU A 237 14.64 33.77 23.18
CA GLU A 237 15.91 33.34 23.75
C GLU A 237 15.97 31.82 23.94
N GLU A 238 14.91 31.19 24.48
CA GLU A 238 14.79 29.73 24.61
C GLU A 238 14.81 29.05 23.24
N LYS A 239 14.08 29.60 22.26
CA LYS A 239 14.07 29.07 20.89
C LYS A 239 15.46 29.13 20.23
N GLN A 240 16.21 30.24 20.45
CA GLN A 240 17.56 30.40 19.90
C GLN A 240 18.57 29.46 20.56
N TRP A 241 18.47 29.28 21.89
CA TRP A 241 19.37 28.42 22.66
C TRP A 241 19.32 26.96 22.22
N CYS A 242 18.12 26.41 22.03
CA CYS A 242 17.94 25.01 21.63
C CYS A 242 18.04 24.82 20.12
N LYS A 243 17.93 25.84 19.31
CA LYS A 243 17.73 25.80 17.87
C LYS A 243 18.77 24.91 17.14
N ALA A 244 20.05 25.11 17.44
CA ALA A 244 21.12 24.40 16.74
C ALA A 244 21.08 22.89 17.03
N ALA A 245 20.82 22.51 18.28
CA ALA A 245 20.69 21.09 18.67
C ALA A 245 19.42 20.47 18.11
N ASP A 246 18.29 21.18 18.16
CA ASP A 246 17.01 20.74 17.63
C ASP A 246 17.02 20.59 16.10
N ASP A 247 17.67 21.52 15.41
CA ASP A 247 17.84 21.48 13.95
C ASP A 247 18.73 20.30 13.54
N LEU A 248 19.86 20.12 14.23
CA LEU A 248 20.78 18.99 13.96
C LEU A 248 20.09 17.63 14.21
N TYR A 249 19.39 17.49 15.34
CA TYR A 249 18.63 16.29 15.66
C TYR A 249 17.52 16.05 14.62
N SER A 250 16.74 17.09 14.29
CA SER A 250 15.66 16.97 13.30
C SER A 250 16.18 16.61 11.92
N GLN A 251 17.34 17.14 11.51
CA GLN A 251 18.00 16.76 10.26
C GLN A 251 18.44 15.30 10.27
N ALA A 252 19.06 14.84 11.36
CA ALA A 252 19.48 13.44 11.50
C ALA A 252 18.30 12.47 11.44
N VAL A 253 17.19 12.78 12.14
CA VAL A 253 15.96 11.99 12.09
C VAL A 253 15.35 11.98 10.68
N SER A 254 15.29 13.13 10.03
CA SER A 254 14.74 13.28 8.68
C SER A 254 15.54 12.48 7.65
N SER A 255 16.86 12.44 7.74
CA SER A 255 17.72 11.68 6.84
C SER A 255 17.48 10.15 6.93
N VAL A 256 17.09 9.65 8.11
CA VAL A 256 16.72 8.23 8.28
C VAL A 256 15.30 7.97 7.76
N ARG A 257 14.40 8.95 7.85
CA ARG A 257 12.98 8.84 7.44
C ARG A 257 12.76 9.03 5.93
N GLU A 258 13.54 9.92 5.30
CA GLU A 258 13.39 10.29 3.89
C GLU A 258 13.21 9.09 2.91
N PRO A 259 13.88 7.94 3.07
CA PRO A 259 13.68 6.79 2.18
C PRO A 259 12.24 6.29 2.08
N ILE A 260 11.34 6.54 3.05
CA ILE A 260 9.93 6.13 2.93
C ILE A 260 9.16 7.01 1.93
N GLU A 261 9.53 8.27 1.82
CA GLU A 261 8.97 9.18 0.81
C GLU A 261 9.41 8.74 -0.60
N ALA A 262 10.66 8.31 -0.74
CA ALA A 262 11.15 7.70 -1.97
C ALA A 262 10.41 6.40 -2.30
N LEU A 263 10.11 5.56 -1.31
CA LEU A 263 9.29 4.36 -1.49
C LEU A 263 7.88 4.69 -1.99
N PHE A 264 7.22 5.70 -1.41
CA PHE A 264 5.91 6.14 -1.87
C PHE A 264 5.94 6.73 -3.29
N SER A 265 6.99 7.48 -3.61
CA SER A 265 7.20 8.00 -4.96
C SER A 265 7.40 6.88 -5.97
N TRP A 266 8.23 5.89 -5.64
CA TRP A 266 8.46 4.69 -6.45
C TRP A 266 7.16 3.88 -6.64
N LEU A 267 6.41 3.64 -5.57
CA LEU A 267 5.14 2.94 -5.61
C LEU A 267 4.14 3.65 -6.52
N ASN A 268 4.06 4.98 -6.41
CA ASN A 268 3.17 5.78 -7.25
C ASN A 268 3.65 5.82 -8.73
N GLU A 269 4.95 5.89 -9.00
CA GLU A 269 5.52 5.82 -10.35
C GLU A 269 5.21 4.49 -11.04
N LYS A 270 5.33 3.36 -10.30
CA LYS A 270 5.09 2.03 -10.86
C LYS A 270 3.61 1.72 -11.06
N THR A 271 2.73 2.27 -10.23
CA THR A 271 1.34 1.79 -10.16
C THR A 271 0.29 2.90 -10.27
N ASP A 272 0.66 4.17 -10.17
CA ASP A 272 -0.28 5.32 -10.05
C ASP A 272 -1.32 5.11 -8.92
N ILE A 273 -0.86 4.54 -7.78
CA ILE A 273 -1.74 4.12 -6.67
C ILE A 273 -2.52 5.29 -6.07
N GLN A 274 -1.95 6.49 -6.03
CA GLN A 274 -2.61 7.66 -5.46
C GLN A 274 -3.88 8.08 -6.22
N ARG A 275 -4.02 7.73 -7.49
CA ARG A 275 -5.13 8.16 -8.36
C ARG A 275 -6.23 7.11 -8.44
N ALA A 276 -7.12 7.07 -7.46
CA ALA A 276 -8.27 6.16 -7.40
C ALA A 276 -9.57 6.72 -8.02
N GLY A 277 -9.50 7.77 -8.84
CA GLY A 277 -10.66 8.47 -9.37
C GLY A 277 -11.58 7.66 -10.29
N LYS A 278 -11.17 6.47 -10.71
CA LYS A 278 -11.99 5.54 -11.51
C LYS A 278 -12.70 4.46 -10.68
N CYS A 279 -12.38 4.33 -9.40
CA CYS A 279 -13.10 3.42 -8.50
C CYS A 279 -14.55 3.85 -8.33
N ARG A 280 -15.47 2.89 -8.17
CA ARG A 280 -16.91 3.13 -8.04
C ARG A 280 -17.56 2.40 -6.87
N SER A 281 -16.79 1.58 -6.13
CA SER A 281 -17.24 0.80 -4.98
C SER A 281 -16.11 0.60 -3.99
N THR A 282 -16.44 0.15 -2.79
CA THR A 282 -15.47 -0.28 -1.75
C THR A 282 -14.54 -1.37 -2.26
N CYS A 283 -15.09 -2.44 -2.84
CA CYS A 283 -14.28 -3.51 -3.44
C CYS A 283 -13.37 -2.97 -4.55
N GLY A 284 -13.87 -2.06 -5.40
CA GLY A 284 -13.05 -1.44 -6.45
C GLY A 284 -11.91 -0.59 -5.89
N LEU A 285 -12.11 0.09 -4.76
CA LEU A 285 -11.06 0.87 -4.10
C LEU A 285 -10.03 -0.05 -3.41
N LEU A 286 -10.46 -1.17 -2.81
CA LEU A 286 -9.56 -2.17 -2.25
C LEU A 286 -8.73 -2.86 -3.34
N ILE A 287 -9.33 -3.28 -4.46
CA ILE A 287 -8.59 -3.81 -5.63
C ILE A 287 -7.59 -2.80 -6.15
N HIS A 288 -7.99 -1.52 -6.27
CA HIS A 288 -7.08 -0.48 -6.70
C HIS A 288 -5.87 -0.34 -5.75
N THR A 289 -6.10 -0.33 -4.45
CA THR A 289 -5.04 -0.09 -3.47
C THR A 289 -4.20 -1.34 -3.25
N MET A 290 -4.80 -2.43 -2.78
CA MET A 290 -4.07 -3.65 -2.43
C MET A 290 -3.52 -4.37 -3.67
N GLY A 291 -4.28 -4.37 -4.77
CA GLY A 291 -3.80 -4.95 -6.03
C GLY A 291 -2.57 -4.21 -6.60
N LYS A 292 -2.52 -2.89 -6.48
CA LYS A 292 -1.34 -2.11 -6.89
C LYS A 292 -0.15 -2.30 -5.96
N ILE A 293 -0.38 -2.49 -4.67
CA ILE A 293 0.66 -2.88 -3.73
C ILE A 293 1.23 -4.25 -4.13
N ALA A 294 0.37 -5.24 -4.37
CA ALA A 294 0.81 -6.57 -4.82
C ALA A 294 1.58 -6.51 -6.14
N ILE A 295 1.12 -5.73 -7.14
CA ILE A 295 1.85 -5.50 -8.39
C ILE A 295 3.23 -4.90 -8.12
N ALA A 296 3.33 -3.92 -7.22
CA ALA A 296 4.62 -3.33 -6.86
C ALA A 296 5.57 -4.34 -6.21
N PHE A 297 5.06 -5.22 -5.33
CA PHE A 297 5.88 -6.30 -4.77
C PHE A 297 6.34 -7.31 -5.81
N LEU A 298 5.52 -7.62 -6.81
CA LEU A 298 5.95 -8.47 -7.93
C LEU A 298 7.14 -7.85 -8.68
N TYR A 299 7.24 -6.52 -8.80
CA TYR A 299 8.44 -5.88 -9.34
C TYR A 299 9.68 -6.17 -8.48
N LEU A 300 9.55 -6.19 -7.16
CA LEU A 300 10.67 -6.51 -6.27
C LEU A 300 11.07 -7.98 -6.34
N ILE A 301 10.16 -8.87 -6.67
CA ILE A 301 10.39 -10.32 -6.71
C ILE A 301 10.92 -10.79 -8.08
N PHE A 302 10.37 -10.29 -9.16
CA PHE A 302 10.64 -10.78 -10.52
C PHE A 302 11.69 -9.98 -11.30
N ASN A 303 12.14 -8.83 -10.79
CA ASN A 303 13.17 -8.01 -11.41
C ASN A 303 14.54 -8.09 -10.70
N TYR A 304 14.71 -9.07 -9.81
CA TYR A 304 16.02 -9.44 -9.26
C TYR A 304 16.64 -10.60 -10.04
#